data_c0996b51c070c9f782d37f0c5313dcbe
#
_entry.id   c0996b51c070c9f782d37f0c5313dcbe
#
_cell.length_a   1.000
_cell.length_b   1.000
_cell.length_c   1.000
_cell.angle_alpha   90.00
_cell.angle_beta   90.00
_cell.angle_gamma   90.00
#
_symmetry.space_group_name_H-M   'P 1'
#
loop_
_entity.id
_entity.type
_entity.pdbx_description
1 polymer ?
#
loop_
_entity_poly.entity_id
_entity_poly.type
_entity_poly.pdbx_seq_one_letter_code
_entity_poly.pdbx_strand_id
1 'polypeptide(L)'
;MNEKENSSSNSEIGETEEEVIQLLANFKISFLESGDEYVTFSCYEKMARRAARYGVSLPRNFLSDLRDQLRSGIVPHPTLRGIIAPAAGYVEVIVQDSVRVGSGLRLRRATTMPEVCRHIDDDLRIVTLRRDDHVYTDLHIAGSGSTCLEISPASPACYMFTSLERVVPREAGRWSFGLTVKVYLEGDTAESLEKAASKVVSSLLYELDVRNGIRLNADRWFAERGDRNALRRPAATSVVRFPEIAIKPEMATLFGFAASVAGNPPLAFLTYYQILEHNLASAVKRRALRKMAKELSDPIFDKSSRDDLLRIFMISERSTHMSEVDQLRTLIDECVRPESLANFFTAGDYVGHFGKKGPIVGVEAVNPSNGQTSLASQVADRVYKIRNRIVHAKDDPRFGEAPPLLPDGPEADALWPDIMLARLLATEVILDGHAGM
;
A
#
# COMPACT_ATOMS: atom_id res chain seq x y z
N MET A 1 25.33 -43.74 -31.28
CA MET A 1 25.87 -43.02 -30.08
C MET A 1 24.94 -41.93 -29.57
N ASN A 2 23.94 -41.49 -30.36
CA ASN A 2 23.07 -40.38 -29.99
C ASN A 2 21.83 -40.72 -29.11
N GLU A 3 21.42 -41.99 -29.01
CA GLU A 3 20.22 -42.36 -28.23
C GLU A 3 20.48 -42.50 -26.71
N LYS A 4 21.71 -42.77 -26.30
CA LYS A 4 22.06 -42.86 -24.86
C LYS A 4 22.29 -41.48 -24.18
N GLU A 5 22.72 -40.47 -24.92
CA GLU A 5 22.86 -39.11 -24.40
C GLU A 5 21.50 -38.41 -24.23
N ASN A 6 20.54 -38.66 -25.13
CA ASN A 6 19.19 -38.11 -25.00
C ASN A 6 18.37 -38.76 -23.86
N SER A 7 18.61 -40.02 -23.52
CA SER A 7 17.91 -40.69 -22.44
C SER A 7 18.43 -40.26 -21.03
N SER A 8 19.72 -39.95 -20.92
CA SER A 8 20.29 -39.47 -19.67
C SER A 8 19.91 -38.00 -19.36
N SER A 9 19.86 -37.14 -20.39
CA SER A 9 19.43 -35.75 -20.23
C SER A 9 17.94 -35.64 -19.88
N ASN A 10 17.08 -36.46 -20.47
CA ASN A 10 15.64 -36.46 -20.11
C ASN A 10 15.36 -37.00 -18.69
N SER A 11 16.16 -37.97 -18.21
CA SER A 11 16.02 -38.45 -16.83
C SER A 11 16.51 -37.40 -15.80
N GLU A 12 17.60 -36.69 -16.05
CA GLU A 12 18.11 -35.62 -15.21
C GLU A 12 17.14 -34.41 -15.14
N ILE A 13 16.52 -34.07 -16.28
CA ILE A 13 15.50 -32.98 -16.31
C ILE A 13 14.27 -33.40 -15.48
N GLY A 14 13.81 -34.63 -15.55
CA GLY A 14 12.71 -35.14 -14.76
C GLY A 14 12.98 -35.11 -13.24
N GLU A 15 14.16 -35.53 -12.82
CA GLU A 15 14.61 -35.51 -11.43
C GLU A 15 14.70 -34.07 -10.88
N THR A 16 15.22 -33.14 -11.68
CA THR A 16 15.33 -31.72 -11.29
C THR A 16 13.94 -31.08 -11.14
N GLU A 17 13.01 -31.39 -12.04
CA GLU A 17 11.63 -30.89 -11.98
C GLU A 17 10.89 -31.40 -10.72
N GLU A 18 11.00 -32.70 -10.43
CA GLU A 18 10.39 -33.29 -9.22
C GLU A 18 10.94 -32.66 -7.94
N GLU A 19 12.24 -32.41 -7.88
CA GLU A 19 12.86 -31.77 -6.74
C GLU A 19 12.40 -30.31 -6.57
N VAL A 20 12.34 -29.54 -7.64
CA VAL A 20 11.81 -28.16 -7.63
C VAL A 20 10.36 -28.15 -7.12
N ILE A 21 9.52 -29.08 -7.57
CA ILE A 21 8.14 -29.23 -7.10
C ILE A 21 8.11 -29.44 -5.57
N GLN A 22 8.95 -30.34 -5.06
CA GLN A 22 9.02 -30.62 -3.62
C GLN A 22 9.49 -29.40 -2.81
N LEU A 23 10.51 -28.70 -3.28
CA LEU A 23 11.05 -27.51 -2.62
C LEU A 23 10.02 -26.36 -2.60
N LEU A 24 9.31 -26.13 -3.70
CA LEU A 24 8.27 -25.10 -3.80
C LEU A 24 7.02 -25.43 -2.96
N ALA A 25 6.73 -26.71 -2.74
CA ALA A 25 5.62 -27.14 -1.88
C ALA A 25 5.76 -26.64 -0.43
N ASN A 26 6.99 -26.46 0.07
CA ASN A 26 7.27 -25.87 1.39
C ASN A 26 6.74 -24.42 1.51
N PHE A 27 6.59 -23.73 0.38
CA PHE A 27 6.05 -22.37 0.28
C PHE A 27 4.58 -22.35 -0.18
N LYS A 28 3.90 -23.51 -0.20
CA LYS A 28 2.52 -23.66 -0.69
C LYS A 28 2.35 -23.30 -2.16
N ILE A 29 3.42 -23.39 -2.94
CA ILE A 29 3.41 -23.22 -4.39
C ILE A 29 3.25 -24.63 -5.00
N SER A 30 2.15 -24.84 -5.71
CA SER A 30 1.79 -26.14 -6.27
C SER A 30 2.13 -26.20 -7.75
N PHE A 31 2.55 -27.36 -8.22
CA PHE A 31 2.67 -27.67 -9.64
C PHE A 31 1.30 -27.61 -10.32
N LEU A 32 1.23 -27.07 -11.52
CA LEU A 32 0.01 -26.96 -12.32
C LEU A 32 0.14 -27.69 -13.65
N GLU A 33 1.21 -27.45 -14.39
CA GLU A 33 1.35 -27.94 -15.77
C GLU A 33 2.82 -28.04 -16.16
N SER A 34 3.19 -29.04 -16.93
CA SER A 34 4.52 -29.20 -17.54
C SER A 34 4.38 -29.24 -19.07
N GLY A 35 5.00 -28.27 -19.74
CA GLY A 35 5.10 -28.18 -21.20
C GLY A 35 6.51 -28.41 -21.69
N ASP A 36 6.72 -28.42 -23.01
CA ASP A 36 8.04 -28.69 -23.63
C ASP A 36 9.05 -27.57 -23.30
N GLU A 37 8.61 -26.32 -23.25
CA GLU A 37 9.49 -25.16 -23.06
C GLU A 37 9.46 -24.59 -21.63
N TYR A 38 8.40 -24.84 -20.86
CA TYR A 38 8.19 -24.26 -19.53
C TYR A 38 7.44 -25.20 -18.59
N VAL A 39 7.60 -24.93 -17.30
CA VAL A 39 6.83 -25.55 -16.22
C VAL A 39 6.04 -24.47 -15.49
N THR A 40 4.76 -24.71 -15.25
CA THR A 40 3.84 -23.77 -14.63
C THR A 40 3.50 -24.19 -13.20
N PHE A 41 3.59 -23.24 -12.29
CA PHE A 41 3.27 -23.39 -10.89
C PHE A 41 2.16 -22.42 -10.46
N SER A 42 1.50 -22.68 -9.34
CA SER A 42 0.62 -21.69 -8.72
C SER A 42 1.45 -20.48 -8.27
N CYS A 43 0.81 -19.31 -8.19
CA CYS A 43 1.50 -18.14 -7.63
C CYS A 43 1.64 -18.25 -6.11
N TYR A 44 2.67 -17.58 -5.58
CA TYR A 44 2.87 -17.46 -4.14
C TYR A 44 1.69 -16.75 -3.46
N GLU A 45 1.30 -17.18 -2.26
CA GLU A 45 0.07 -16.75 -1.59
C GLU A 45 -0.04 -15.22 -1.38
N LYS A 46 1.08 -14.53 -1.14
CA LYS A 46 1.10 -13.06 -1.01
C LYS A 46 0.86 -12.32 -2.34
N MET A 47 0.90 -13.02 -3.48
CA MET A 47 0.68 -12.42 -4.79
C MET A 47 -0.79 -12.38 -5.21
N ALA A 48 -1.64 -13.27 -4.75
CA ALA A 48 -3.04 -13.29 -5.13
C ALA A 48 -3.96 -13.88 -4.05
N ARG A 49 -4.99 -13.14 -3.69
CA ARG A 49 -6.09 -13.66 -2.83
C ARG A 49 -6.98 -14.68 -3.53
N ARG A 50 -6.90 -14.81 -4.86
CA ARG A 50 -7.65 -15.78 -5.68
C ARG A 50 -6.69 -16.55 -6.59
N ALA A 51 -5.84 -17.35 -5.96
CA ALA A 51 -4.78 -18.11 -6.62
C ALA A 51 -5.25 -19.00 -7.79
N ALA A 52 -6.48 -19.49 -7.78
CA ALA A 52 -6.97 -20.48 -8.76
C ALA A 52 -7.00 -20.02 -10.25
N ARG A 53 -6.76 -18.74 -10.54
CA ARG A 53 -6.76 -18.20 -11.92
C ARG A 53 -5.40 -17.68 -12.39
N TYR A 54 -4.39 -17.79 -11.55
CA TYR A 54 -3.08 -17.22 -11.81
C TYR A 54 -2.01 -18.26 -11.51
N GLY A 55 -0.97 -18.23 -12.30
CA GLY A 55 0.21 -19.06 -12.15
C GLY A 55 1.48 -18.30 -12.51
N VAL A 56 2.59 -18.99 -12.40
CA VAL A 56 3.91 -18.53 -12.83
C VAL A 56 4.50 -19.62 -13.69
N SER A 57 4.85 -19.29 -14.91
CA SER A 57 5.50 -20.23 -15.82
C SER A 57 6.99 -19.91 -15.91
N LEU A 58 7.83 -20.85 -15.59
CA LEU A 58 9.28 -20.75 -15.67
C LEU A 58 9.80 -21.54 -16.87
N PRO A 59 10.68 -20.95 -17.71
CA PRO A 59 11.34 -21.69 -18.76
C PRO A 59 12.20 -22.84 -18.19
N ARG A 60 12.16 -24.00 -18.84
CA ARG A 60 12.81 -25.23 -18.34
C ARG A 60 14.32 -25.10 -18.13
N ASN A 61 14.99 -24.31 -18.96
CA ASN A 61 16.44 -24.08 -18.85
C ASN A 61 16.85 -23.38 -17.54
N PHE A 62 15.90 -22.81 -16.78
CA PHE A 62 16.17 -22.19 -15.47
C PHE A 62 15.76 -23.06 -14.27
N LEU A 63 15.32 -24.30 -14.49
CA LEU A 63 14.92 -25.19 -13.40
C LEU A 63 16.11 -25.56 -12.50
N SER A 64 17.28 -25.79 -13.07
CA SER A 64 18.50 -26.09 -12.31
C SER A 64 18.89 -24.90 -11.42
N ASP A 65 18.89 -23.70 -11.99
CA ASP A 65 19.22 -22.49 -11.22
C ASP A 65 18.19 -22.23 -10.11
N LEU A 66 16.90 -22.43 -10.39
CA LEU A 66 15.85 -22.33 -9.37
C LEU A 66 16.06 -23.34 -8.23
N ARG A 67 16.34 -24.61 -8.56
CA ARG A 67 16.63 -25.66 -7.60
C ARG A 67 17.78 -25.25 -6.67
N ASP A 68 18.88 -24.80 -7.23
CA ASP A 68 20.11 -24.48 -6.50
C ASP A 68 19.88 -23.23 -5.61
N GLN A 69 19.13 -22.25 -6.12
CA GLN A 69 18.71 -21.10 -5.32
C GLN A 69 17.77 -21.52 -4.16
N LEU A 70 16.79 -22.38 -4.39
CA LEU A 70 15.90 -22.88 -3.32
C LEU A 70 16.66 -23.69 -2.25
N ARG A 71 17.62 -24.51 -2.66
CA ARG A 71 18.50 -25.26 -1.74
C ARG A 71 19.36 -24.35 -0.85
N SER A 72 19.69 -23.13 -1.30
CA SER A 72 20.42 -22.17 -0.50
C SER A 72 19.61 -21.54 0.65
N GLY A 73 18.38 -21.99 0.89
CA GLY A 73 17.58 -21.55 2.02
C GLY A 73 16.95 -20.17 1.82
N ILE A 74 16.48 -19.87 0.62
CA ILE A 74 15.77 -18.63 0.29
C ILE A 74 14.50 -18.51 1.14
N VAL A 75 14.24 -17.28 1.61
CA VAL A 75 12.98 -16.91 2.25
C VAL A 75 12.35 -15.70 1.55
N PRO A 76 11.01 -15.63 1.43
CA PRO A 76 10.36 -14.43 0.93
C PRO A 76 10.65 -13.23 1.83
N HIS A 77 10.92 -12.07 1.24
CA HIS A 77 11.12 -10.84 2.00
C HIS A 77 9.85 -10.51 2.83
N PRO A 78 9.97 -10.07 4.09
CA PRO A 78 8.80 -9.88 4.96
C PRO A 78 7.81 -8.83 4.44
N THR A 79 8.29 -7.71 3.90
CA THR A 79 7.48 -6.54 3.53
C THR A 79 7.50 -6.22 2.03
N LEU A 80 8.64 -6.34 1.36
CA LEU A 80 8.79 -6.02 -0.06
C LEU A 80 8.54 -7.26 -0.95
N ARG A 81 8.17 -7.04 -2.18
CA ARG A 81 8.14 -8.08 -3.21
C ARG A 81 9.57 -8.49 -3.56
N GLY A 82 10.00 -9.61 -3.02
CA GLY A 82 11.37 -10.05 -3.18
C GLY A 82 11.71 -11.25 -2.31
N ILE A 83 12.97 -11.56 -2.26
CA ILE A 83 13.53 -12.70 -1.53
C ILE A 83 14.78 -12.29 -0.75
N ILE A 84 15.09 -13.08 0.26
CA ILE A 84 16.34 -13.02 1.03
C ILE A 84 17.00 -14.39 0.92
N ALA A 85 18.27 -14.42 0.60
CA ALA A 85 19.08 -15.63 0.50
C ALA A 85 20.25 -15.58 1.52
N PRO A 86 20.03 -16.00 2.76
CA PRO A 86 21.01 -15.85 3.83
C PRO A 86 22.33 -16.57 3.53
N ALA A 87 22.28 -17.80 3.04
CA ALA A 87 23.49 -18.57 2.74
C ALA A 87 24.28 -18.01 1.54
N ALA A 88 23.60 -17.33 0.62
CA ALA A 88 24.24 -16.69 -0.54
C ALA A 88 24.57 -15.21 -0.30
N GLY A 89 24.20 -14.66 0.86
CA GLY A 89 24.53 -13.29 1.26
C GLY A 89 23.89 -12.20 0.39
N TYR A 90 22.62 -12.38 -0.07
CA TYR A 90 21.98 -11.34 -0.85
C TYR A 90 20.48 -11.17 -0.53
N VAL A 91 19.99 -9.98 -0.83
CA VAL A 91 18.56 -9.63 -0.83
C VAL A 91 18.19 -9.12 -2.21
N GLU A 92 17.09 -9.60 -2.76
CA GLU A 92 16.59 -9.19 -4.08
C GLU A 92 15.17 -8.69 -3.96
N VAL A 93 14.90 -7.47 -4.45
CA VAL A 93 13.59 -6.83 -4.39
C VAL A 93 13.15 -6.32 -5.75
N ILE A 94 11.88 -6.46 -6.07
CA ILE A 94 11.27 -5.91 -7.29
C ILE A 94 11.23 -4.40 -7.17
N VAL A 95 11.63 -3.70 -8.24
CA VAL A 95 11.47 -2.25 -8.39
C VAL A 95 10.63 -1.92 -9.61
N GLN A 96 9.86 -0.86 -9.51
CA GLN A 96 8.96 -0.40 -10.56
C GLN A 96 9.19 1.07 -10.87
N ASP A 97 9.02 1.44 -12.14
CA ASP A 97 9.03 2.84 -12.55
C ASP A 97 7.82 3.58 -11.95
N SER A 98 8.09 4.63 -11.18
CA SER A 98 7.06 5.47 -10.56
C SER A 98 6.34 6.37 -11.57
N VAL A 99 6.98 6.64 -12.69
CA VAL A 99 6.48 7.52 -13.75
C VAL A 99 6.51 6.76 -15.07
N ARG A 100 5.36 6.49 -15.65
CA ARG A 100 5.16 5.65 -16.84
C ARG A 100 6.05 6.00 -18.08
N VAL A 101 6.83 7.07 -18.03
CA VAL A 101 7.62 7.51 -19.18
C VAL A 101 9.00 7.98 -18.72
N GLY A 102 10.04 7.28 -19.12
CA GLY A 102 11.41 7.80 -19.16
C GLY A 102 12.45 7.17 -18.24
N SER A 103 12.10 6.64 -17.06
CA SER A 103 13.09 6.04 -16.15
C SER A 103 13.74 4.79 -16.76
N GLY A 104 12.98 3.92 -17.39
CA GLY A 104 13.50 2.72 -18.04
C GLY A 104 14.51 3.02 -19.16
N LEU A 105 14.28 4.08 -19.96
CA LEU A 105 15.22 4.48 -21.01
C LEU A 105 16.49 5.10 -20.42
N ARG A 106 16.37 5.89 -19.36
CA ARG A 106 17.53 6.48 -18.65
C ARG A 106 18.35 5.41 -17.99
N LEU A 107 17.70 4.43 -17.33
CA LEU A 107 18.37 3.31 -16.69
C LEU A 107 19.17 2.46 -17.69
N ARG A 108 18.61 2.19 -18.89
CA ARG A 108 19.33 1.47 -19.96
C ARG A 108 20.55 2.23 -20.51
N ARG A 109 20.60 3.54 -20.35
CA ARG A 109 21.72 4.40 -20.75
C ARG A 109 22.67 4.73 -19.60
N ALA A 110 22.32 4.33 -18.39
CA ALA A 110 23.18 4.53 -17.23
C ALA A 110 24.42 3.64 -17.35
N THR A 111 25.52 4.17 -16.90
CA THR A 111 26.79 3.46 -16.79
C THR A 111 27.26 3.50 -15.35
N THR A 112 27.99 2.47 -14.94
CA THR A 112 28.61 2.42 -13.62
C THR A 112 30.10 2.76 -13.73
N MET A 113 30.68 3.22 -12.63
CA MET A 113 32.13 3.36 -12.56
C MET A 113 32.79 1.98 -12.66
N PRO A 114 33.89 1.84 -13.40
CA PRO A 114 34.64 0.60 -13.45
C PRO A 114 35.33 0.39 -12.10
N GLU A 115 34.72 -0.39 -11.24
CA GLU A 115 35.29 -0.77 -9.95
C GLU A 115 35.43 -2.29 -9.88
N VAL A 116 36.53 -2.74 -9.24
CA VAL A 116 36.77 -4.15 -9.01
C VAL A 116 35.80 -4.62 -7.92
N CYS A 117 35.08 -5.66 -8.19
CA CYS A 117 34.15 -6.25 -7.23
C CYS A 117 34.28 -7.77 -7.25
N ARG A 118 34.45 -8.36 -6.07
CA ARG A 118 34.60 -9.80 -5.88
C ARG A 118 33.49 -10.62 -6.57
N HIS A 119 32.24 -10.14 -6.57
CA HIS A 119 31.13 -10.85 -7.21
C HIS A 119 31.21 -10.88 -8.74
N ILE A 120 31.92 -9.95 -9.35
CA ILE A 120 32.23 -9.97 -10.78
C ILE A 120 33.47 -10.83 -11.04
N ASP A 121 34.52 -10.63 -10.25
CA ASP A 121 35.82 -11.27 -10.48
C ASP A 121 35.77 -12.78 -10.26
N ASP A 122 35.00 -13.23 -9.26
CA ASP A 122 34.85 -14.66 -8.92
C ASP A 122 33.63 -15.30 -9.59
N ASP A 123 32.92 -14.60 -10.50
CA ASP A 123 31.68 -15.05 -11.18
C ASP A 123 30.58 -15.51 -10.20
N LEU A 124 30.46 -14.81 -9.06
CA LEU A 124 29.49 -15.10 -8.00
C LEU A 124 28.14 -14.41 -8.22
N ARG A 125 27.90 -13.85 -9.39
CA ARG A 125 26.65 -13.17 -9.72
C ARG A 125 25.51 -14.18 -9.84
N ILE A 126 24.36 -13.80 -9.28
CA ILE A 126 23.16 -14.60 -9.33
C ILE A 126 22.63 -14.64 -10.79
N VAL A 127 22.31 -15.83 -11.27
CA VAL A 127 21.69 -16.02 -12.57
C VAL A 127 20.36 -15.25 -12.66
N THR A 128 20.18 -14.56 -13.77
CA THR A 128 18.99 -13.74 -14.02
C THR A 128 18.22 -14.25 -15.25
N LEU A 129 16.91 -14.11 -15.21
CA LEU A 129 16.03 -14.49 -16.31
C LEU A 129 16.23 -13.53 -17.48
N ARG A 130 16.66 -14.04 -18.63
CA ARG A 130 16.90 -13.27 -19.85
C ARG A 130 16.31 -13.98 -21.06
N ARG A 131 16.04 -13.20 -22.09
CA ARG A 131 15.67 -13.67 -23.42
C ARG A 131 16.68 -13.11 -24.43
N ASP A 132 17.05 -13.88 -25.39
CA ASP A 132 18.08 -13.51 -26.38
C ASP A 132 17.65 -12.34 -27.27
N ASP A 133 16.34 -12.14 -27.45
CA ASP A 133 15.76 -11.09 -28.30
C ASP A 133 15.53 -9.74 -27.59
N HIS A 134 15.93 -9.62 -26.30
CA HIS A 134 15.67 -8.42 -25.49
C HIS A 134 16.94 -7.81 -24.90
N VAL A 135 17.01 -6.47 -24.92
CA VAL A 135 18.03 -5.71 -24.21
C VAL A 135 17.53 -5.43 -22.79
N TYR A 136 18.23 -5.97 -21.82
CA TYR A 136 17.93 -5.75 -20.40
C TYR A 136 18.86 -4.72 -19.80
N THR A 137 18.40 -4.09 -18.71
CA THR A 137 19.25 -3.33 -17.81
C THR A 137 20.11 -4.32 -17.02
N ASP A 138 21.40 -4.08 -17.00
CA ASP A 138 22.37 -4.88 -16.25
C ASP A 138 23.46 -3.95 -15.72
N LEU A 139 23.21 -3.40 -14.54
CA LEU A 139 24.11 -2.47 -13.90
C LEU A 139 24.64 -3.10 -12.61
N HIS A 140 25.94 -3.26 -12.53
CA HIS A 140 26.62 -3.62 -11.29
C HIS A 140 27.26 -2.39 -10.69
N ILE A 141 27.05 -2.15 -9.40
CA ILE A 141 27.52 -1.00 -8.65
C ILE A 141 28.32 -1.51 -7.47
N ALA A 142 29.64 -1.40 -7.56
CA ALA A 142 30.52 -1.77 -6.45
C ALA A 142 30.33 -0.77 -5.29
N GLY A 143 30.30 -1.30 -4.08
CA GLY A 143 30.24 -0.51 -2.85
C GLY A 143 31.54 -0.61 -2.07
N SER A 144 31.51 -0.25 -0.81
CA SER A 144 32.67 -0.40 0.08
C SER A 144 32.75 -1.82 0.65
N GLY A 145 33.93 -2.43 0.58
CA GLY A 145 34.17 -3.77 1.11
C GLY A 145 33.53 -4.86 0.25
N SER A 146 32.78 -5.76 0.90
CA SER A 146 32.09 -6.88 0.26
C SER A 146 30.67 -6.53 -0.22
N THR A 147 30.21 -5.30 0.02
CA THR A 147 28.87 -4.86 -0.38
C THR A 147 28.87 -4.38 -1.81
N CYS A 148 27.95 -4.88 -2.63
CA CYS A 148 27.69 -4.35 -3.96
C CYS A 148 26.20 -4.45 -4.31
N LEU A 149 25.82 -3.78 -5.39
CA LEU A 149 24.47 -3.71 -5.89
C LEU A 149 24.40 -4.18 -7.32
N GLU A 150 23.29 -4.79 -7.69
CA GLU A 150 22.98 -5.10 -9.08
C GLU A 150 21.56 -4.65 -9.40
N ILE A 151 21.38 -3.96 -10.53
CA ILE A 151 20.07 -3.66 -11.09
C ILE A 151 19.94 -4.46 -12.39
N SER A 152 19.14 -5.51 -12.34
CA SER A 152 19.04 -6.48 -13.42
C SER A 152 17.66 -7.16 -13.42
N PRO A 153 17.34 -8.00 -14.41
CA PRO A 153 16.15 -8.85 -14.38
C PRO A 153 16.13 -9.76 -13.14
N ALA A 154 14.94 -10.19 -12.77
CA ALA A 154 14.74 -11.08 -11.63
C ALA A 154 15.51 -12.40 -11.78
N SER A 155 16.01 -12.93 -10.67
CA SER A 155 16.48 -14.31 -10.59
C SER A 155 15.31 -15.30 -10.71
N PRO A 156 15.55 -16.58 -11.08
CA PRO A 156 14.52 -17.60 -11.13
C PRO A 156 13.70 -17.69 -9.84
N ALA A 157 14.35 -17.67 -8.68
CA ALA A 157 13.65 -17.72 -7.41
C ALA A 157 12.84 -16.44 -7.14
N CYS A 158 13.41 -15.26 -7.32
CA CYS A 158 12.67 -14.01 -7.14
C CYS A 158 11.45 -13.96 -8.06
N TYR A 159 11.60 -14.37 -9.32
CA TYR A 159 10.50 -14.45 -10.28
C TYR A 159 9.40 -15.39 -9.80
N MET A 160 9.72 -16.58 -9.31
CA MET A 160 8.75 -17.55 -8.80
C MET A 160 7.90 -17.00 -7.66
N PHE A 161 8.51 -16.28 -6.73
CA PHE A 161 7.77 -15.69 -5.61
C PHE A 161 7.00 -14.42 -5.97
N THR A 162 7.48 -13.65 -6.95
CA THR A 162 6.98 -12.29 -7.18
C THR A 162 6.15 -12.11 -8.44
N SER A 163 6.08 -13.11 -9.32
CA SER A 163 5.32 -13.01 -10.58
C SER A 163 3.88 -13.42 -10.41
N LEU A 164 3.04 -12.87 -11.29
CA LEU A 164 1.62 -13.17 -11.37
C LEU A 164 1.18 -13.11 -12.83
N GLU A 165 0.89 -14.26 -13.41
CA GLU A 165 0.41 -14.38 -14.77
C GLU A 165 -0.97 -15.02 -14.79
N ARG A 166 -1.84 -14.61 -15.72
CA ARG A 166 -3.08 -15.37 -15.96
C ARG A 166 -2.71 -16.70 -16.59
N VAL A 167 -3.21 -17.77 -16.01
CA VAL A 167 -3.20 -19.09 -16.66
C VAL A 167 -4.20 -19.02 -17.82
N VAL A 168 -3.74 -18.55 -18.96
CA VAL A 168 -4.45 -18.59 -20.24
C VAL A 168 -3.46 -19.23 -21.21
N PRO A 169 -3.89 -20.15 -22.08
CA PRO A 169 -3.03 -20.66 -23.13
C PRO A 169 -2.54 -19.44 -23.94
N ARG A 170 -1.28 -19.09 -23.81
CA ARG A 170 -0.67 -18.00 -24.56
C ARG A 170 0.23 -18.59 -25.63
N GLU A 171 0.06 -18.04 -26.83
CA GLU A 171 1.11 -18.14 -27.84
C GLU A 171 2.43 -17.68 -27.23
N ALA A 172 3.46 -18.50 -27.35
CA ALA A 172 4.79 -18.26 -26.84
C ALA A 172 5.26 -16.87 -27.25
N GLY A 173 5.59 -16.02 -26.29
CA GLY A 173 6.29 -14.82 -26.69
C GLY A 173 6.29 -13.56 -25.84
N ARG A 174 5.57 -13.47 -24.72
CA ARG A 174 5.58 -12.21 -23.90
C ARG A 174 5.83 -12.45 -22.43
N TRP A 175 7.01 -12.94 -22.10
CA TRP A 175 7.51 -12.96 -20.72
C TRP A 175 8.05 -11.58 -20.36
N SER A 176 7.56 -10.96 -19.32
CA SER A 176 8.15 -9.75 -18.76
C SER A 176 8.78 -10.11 -17.42
N PHE A 177 10.07 -10.30 -17.43
CA PHE A 177 10.83 -10.45 -16.20
C PHE A 177 10.94 -9.08 -15.50
N GLY A 178 10.51 -9.03 -14.25
CA GLY A 178 10.54 -7.79 -13.46
C GLY A 178 11.97 -7.28 -13.29
N LEU A 179 12.13 -5.97 -13.20
CA LEU A 179 13.38 -5.34 -12.81
C LEU A 179 13.58 -5.49 -11.30
N THR A 180 14.78 -5.87 -10.88
CA THR A 180 15.13 -6.02 -9.46
C THR A 180 16.34 -5.20 -9.07
N VAL A 181 16.44 -4.92 -7.79
CA VAL A 181 17.69 -4.52 -7.12
C VAL A 181 18.13 -5.70 -6.27
N LYS A 182 19.34 -6.19 -6.53
CA LYS A 182 20.03 -7.18 -5.70
C LYS A 182 21.08 -6.46 -4.87
N VAL A 183 21.08 -6.74 -3.59
CA VAL A 183 22.07 -6.20 -2.62
C VAL A 183 22.84 -7.37 -2.09
N TYR A 184 24.14 -7.42 -2.38
CA TYR A 184 25.07 -8.42 -1.85
C TYR A 184 25.67 -7.88 -0.56
N LEU A 185 25.56 -8.65 0.51
CA LEU A 185 25.92 -8.24 1.88
C LEU A 185 26.54 -9.40 2.65
N GLU A 186 27.36 -9.09 3.61
CA GLU A 186 27.72 -10.04 4.65
C GLU A 186 26.67 -10.04 5.76
N GLY A 187 26.20 -11.22 6.13
CA GLY A 187 25.25 -11.39 7.22
C GLY A 187 24.80 -12.84 7.37
N ASP A 188 24.57 -13.26 8.60
CA ASP A 188 24.29 -14.66 8.92
C ASP A 188 22.80 -14.97 9.05
N THR A 189 21.95 -13.96 9.10
CA THR A 189 20.52 -14.14 9.30
C THR A 189 19.69 -13.33 8.32
N ALA A 190 18.49 -13.82 7.97
CA ALA A 190 17.56 -13.12 7.10
C ALA A 190 17.19 -11.74 7.64
N GLU A 191 17.02 -11.58 8.96
CA GLU A 191 16.66 -10.31 9.59
C GLU A 191 17.79 -9.28 9.49
N SER A 192 19.04 -9.69 9.72
CA SER A 192 20.21 -8.79 9.59
C SER A 192 20.40 -8.31 8.16
N LEU A 193 20.27 -9.23 7.18
CA LEU A 193 20.35 -8.91 5.76
C LEU A 193 19.20 -7.99 5.32
N GLU A 194 17.97 -8.27 5.73
CA GLU A 194 16.80 -7.44 5.43
C GLU A 194 17.01 -5.99 5.90
N LYS A 195 17.40 -5.82 7.17
CA LYS A 195 17.61 -4.50 7.76
C LYS A 195 18.73 -3.71 7.08
N ALA A 196 19.82 -4.38 6.73
CA ALA A 196 20.93 -3.76 6.02
C ALA A 196 20.56 -3.42 4.58
N ALA A 197 19.94 -4.36 3.85
CA ALA A 197 19.50 -4.17 2.47
C ALA A 197 18.46 -3.06 2.33
N SER A 198 17.50 -2.97 3.25
CA SER A 198 16.48 -1.92 3.23
C SER A 198 17.07 -0.51 3.26
N LYS A 199 18.12 -0.29 4.04
CA LYS A 199 18.83 1.00 4.07
C LYS A 199 19.52 1.29 2.74
N VAL A 200 20.21 0.28 2.19
CA VAL A 200 20.96 0.42 0.94
C VAL A 200 20.01 0.67 -0.23
N VAL A 201 18.93 -0.12 -0.33
CA VAL A 201 17.90 0.06 -1.37
C VAL A 201 17.26 1.44 -1.29
N SER A 202 16.86 1.89 -0.10
CA SER A 202 16.25 3.21 0.08
C SER A 202 17.21 4.33 -0.33
N SER A 203 18.48 4.23 0.02
CA SER A 203 19.52 5.20 -0.36
C SER A 203 19.76 5.20 -1.86
N LEU A 204 19.86 4.01 -2.48
CA LEU A 204 20.01 3.87 -3.94
C LEU A 204 18.84 4.52 -4.68
N LEU A 205 17.60 4.22 -4.30
CA LEU A 205 16.41 4.76 -4.96
C LEU A 205 16.35 6.29 -4.84
N TYR A 206 16.72 6.84 -3.70
CA TYR A 206 16.85 8.28 -3.50
C TYR A 206 17.93 8.89 -4.41
N GLU A 207 19.14 8.32 -4.46
CA GLU A 207 20.20 8.83 -5.31
C GLU A 207 19.89 8.71 -6.80
N LEU A 208 19.28 7.62 -7.23
CA LEU A 208 18.83 7.45 -8.62
C LEU A 208 17.85 8.55 -9.03
N ASP A 209 16.92 8.96 -8.16
CA ASP A 209 16.01 10.08 -8.46
C ASP A 209 16.76 11.42 -8.50
N VAL A 210 17.51 11.75 -7.45
CA VAL A 210 18.11 13.08 -7.29
C VAL A 210 19.27 13.31 -8.27
N ARG A 211 20.16 12.32 -8.47
CA ARG A 211 21.36 12.45 -9.31
C ARG A 211 21.11 12.07 -10.77
N ASN A 212 20.35 11.02 -11.00
CA ASN A 212 20.21 10.42 -12.33
C ASN A 212 18.84 10.71 -12.96
N GLY A 213 17.87 11.24 -12.20
CA GLY A 213 16.51 11.47 -12.65
C GLY A 213 15.77 10.16 -12.99
N ILE A 214 16.16 9.06 -12.35
CA ILE A 214 15.59 7.71 -12.51
C ILE A 214 14.72 7.44 -11.29
N ARG A 215 13.40 7.41 -11.47
CA ARG A 215 12.41 7.29 -10.40
C ARG A 215 11.90 5.87 -10.30
N LEU A 216 12.48 5.10 -9.41
CA LEU A 216 12.06 3.74 -9.11
C LEU A 216 11.50 3.66 -7.68
N ASN A 217 10.53 2.79 -7.46
CA ASN A 217 10.03 2.43 -6.13
C ASN A 217 10.18 0.94 -5.92
N ALA A 218 10.60 0.54 -4.71
CA ALA A 218 10.53 -0.84 -4.29
C ALA A 218 9.06 -1.27 -4.17
N ASP A 219 8.73 -2.40 -4.76
CA ASP A 219 7.36 -2.90 -4.76
C ASP A 219 7.06 -3.69 -3.48
N ARG A 220 5.79 -3.70 -3.04
CA ARG A 220 5.34 -4.42 -1.84
C ARG A 220 4.41 -5.56 -2.21
N TRP A 221 4.27 -6.54 -1.31
CA TRP A 221 3.34 -7.64 -1.52
C TRP A 221 1.91 -7.14 -1.69
N PHE A 222 1.14 -7.76 -2.62
CA PHE A 222 -0.25 -7.35 -2.87
C PHE A 222 -1.18 -7.56 -1.66
N ALA A 223 -0.89 -8.57 -0.84
CA ALA A 223 -1.68 -8.86 0.35
C ALA A 223 -1.49 -7.81 1.46
N GLU A 224 -0.34 -7.14 1.48
CA GLU A 224 0.00 -6.08 2.43
C GLU A 224 -0.46 -4.69 1.96
N ARG A 225 -0.68 -4.53 0.67
CA ARG A 225 -1.39 -3.39 0.11
C ARG A 225 -2.85 -3.52 0.50
N GLY A 226 -3.26 -3.01 1.65
CA GLY A 226 -4.61 -3.12 2.20
C GLY A 226 -5.71 -3.39 1.17
N ASP A 227 -6.77 -4.04 1.51
CA ASP A 227 -7.72 -4.58 0.54
C ASP A 227 -8.24 -3.53 -0.45
N ARG A 228 -7.53 -3.31 -1.55
CA ARG A 228 -8.02 -2.47 -2.66
C ARG A 228 -9.42 -2.89 -3.14
N ASN A 229 -9.82 -4.14 -2.85
CA ASN A 229 -11.17 -4.63 -3.09
C ASN A 229 -12.16 -4.17 -2.02
N ALA A 230 -11.72 -3.64 -0.88
CA ALA A 230 -12.64 -3.05 0.08
C ALA A 230 -13.29 -1.76 -0.46
N LEU A 231 -12.63 -1.03 -1.40
CA LEU A 231 -13.31 -0.01 -2.22
C LEU A 231 -14.32 -0.62 -3.22
N ARG A 232 -14.17 -1.89 -3.56
CA ARG A 232 -15.14 -2.64 -4.32
C ARG A 232 -16.13 -3.31 -3.37
N ARG A 233 -16.90 -2.51 -2.63
CA ARG A 233 -18.17 -3.05 -2.12
C ARG A 233 -18.90 -3.66 -3.31
N PRO A 234 -19.49 -4.86 -3.17
CA PRO A 234 -20.45 -5.30 -4.18
C PRO A 234 -21.41 -4.13 -4.42
N ALA A 235 -21.58 -3.77 -5.67
CA ALA A 235 -22.46 -2.66 -6.02
C ALA A 235 -23.81 -2.92 -5.35
N ALA A 236 -24.34 -1.95 -4.63
CA ALA A 236 -25.65 -2.05 -4.00
C ALA A 236 -26.74 -2.27 -5.06
N THR A 237 -26.46 -1.86 -6.29
CA THR A 237 -27.31 -2.09 -7.48
C THR A 237 -26.44 -2.10 -8.73
N SER A 238 -26.82 -2.89 -9.72
CA SER A 238 -26.25 -2.87 -11.08
C SER A 238 -26.93 -1.84 -12.00
N VAL A 239 -28.05 -1.26 -11.55
CA VAL A 239 -28.82 -0.29 -12.34
C VAL A 239 -28.15 1.07 -12.26
N VAL A 240 -27.70 1.58 -13.40
CA VAL A 240 -27.20 2.94 -13.56
C VAL A 240 -28.41 3.86 -13.83
N ARG A 241 -28.50 4.97 -13.10
CA ARG A 241 -29.57 5.95 -13.27
C ARG A 241 -28.98 7.35 -13.53
N PHE A 242 -29.84 8.22 -14.05
CA PHE A 242 -29.52 9.64 -14.15
C PHE A 242 -29.27 10.22 -12.74
N PRO A 243 -28.29 11.12 -12.55
CA PRO A 243 -28.03 11.75 -11.25
C PRO A 243 -29.25 12.53 -10.74
N GLU A 244 -29.69 12.21 -9.53
CA GLU A 244 -30.81 12.88 -8.87
C GLU A 244 -30.39 14.05 -7.99
N ILE A 245 -29.10 14.12 -7.68
CA ILE A 245 -28.51 15.17 -6.84
C ILE A 245 -27.39 15.90 -7.59
N ALA A 246 -27.35 17.23 -7.45
CA ALA A 246 -26.28 18.05 -7.96
C ALA A 246 -25.16 18.16 -6.91
N ILE A 247 -24.01 17.56 -7.17
CA ILE A 247 -22.84 17.63 -6.30
C ILE A 247 -21.93 18.76 -6.80
N LYS A 248 -21.37 19.55 -5.88
CA LYS A 248 -20.38 20.57 -6.22
C LYS A 248 -19.19 19.91 -6.95
N PRO A 249 -18.76 20.44 -8.12
CA PRO A 249 -17.69 19.82 -8.92
C PRO A 249 -16.40 19.59 -8.14
N GLU A 250 -16.04 20.51 -7.23
CA GLU A 250 -14.85 20.41 -6.40
C GLU A 250 -14.91 19.19 -5.48
N MET A 251 -16.08 18.93 -4.87
CA MET A 251 -16.29 17.78 -3.98
C MET A 251 -16.26 16.46 -4.77
N ALA A 252 -16.87 16.44 -5.94
CA ALA A 252 -16.82 15.28 -6.82
C ALA A 252 -15.39 14.98 -7.29
N THR A 253 -14.63 16.02 -7.60
CA THR A 253 -13.22 15.90 -8.01
C THR A 253 -12.36 15.34 -6.88
N LEU A 254 -12.46 15.87 -5.66
CA LEU A 254 -11.74 15.36 -4.50
C LEU A 254 -12.12 13.90 -4.20
N PHE A 255 -13.41 13.58 -4.26
CA PHE A 255 -13.88 12.22 -4.01
C PHE A 255 -13.35 11.22 -5.04
N GLY A 256 -13.33 11.59 -6.33
CA GLY A 256 -12.75 10.80 -7.40
C GLY A 256 -11.24 10.66 -7.28
N PHE A 257 -10.54 11.73 -6.91
CA PHE A 257 -9.09 11.71 -6.69
C PHE A 257 -8.72 10.78 -5.53
N ALA A 258 -9.44 10.83 -4.39
CA ALA A 258 -9.20 9.92 -3.28
C ALA A 258 -9.29 8.43 -3.71
N ALA A 259 -10.23 8.10 -4.59
CA ALA A 259 -10.34 6.76 -5.15
C ALA A 259 -9.17 6.40 -6.08
N SER A 260 -8.66 7.36 -6.87
CA SER A 260 -7.55 7.14 -7.81
C SER A 260 -6.22 6.91 -7.10
N VAL A 261 -6.01 7.53 -5.93
CA VAL A 261 -4.79 7.39 -5.11
C VAL A 261 -4.89 6.29 -4.04
N ALA A 262 -5.81 5.37 -4.17
CA ALA A 262 -5.99 4.24 -3.24
C ALA A 262 -4.71 3.37 -3.07
N GLY A 263 -3.75 3.48 -3.99
CA GLY A 263 -2.42 2.87 -3.85
C GLY A 263 -1.51 3.54 -2.81
N ASN A 264 -1.88 4.72 -2.34
CA ASN A 264 -1.21 5.46 -1.26
C ASN A 264 -2.24 5.73 -0.15
N PRO A 265 -2.35 4.85 0.86
CA PRO A 265 -3.37 4.94 1.89
C PRO A 265 -3.41 6.28 2.64
N PRO A 266 -2.27 6.85 3.11
CA PRO A 266 -2.28 8.16 3.75
C PRO A 266 -2.83 9.27 2.86
N LEU A 267 -2.45 9.30 1.57
CA LEU A 267 -2.93 10.30 0.63
C LEU A 267 -4.43 10.15 0.36
N ALA A 268 -4.93 8.92 0.21
CA ALA A 268 -6.36 8.64 0.05
C ALA A 268 -7.16 9.12 1.28
N PHE A 269 -6.66 8.85 2.49
CA PHE A 269 -7.26 9.32 3.73
C PHE A 269 -7.30 10.85 3.78
N LEU A 270 -6.18 11.52 3.52
CA LEU A 270 -6.11 13.00 3.51
C LEU A 270 -7.05 13.62 2.49
N THR A 271 -7.19 13.02 1.33
CA THR A 271 -8.08 13.56 0.29
C THR A 271 -9.56 13.47 0.72
N TYR A 272 -9.98 12.37 1.37
CA TYR A 272 -11.32 12.34 1.97
C TYR A 272 -11.45 13.33 3.13
N TYR A 273 -10.40 13.50 3.93
CA TYR A 273 -10.39 14.50 5.00
C TYR A 273 -10.55 15.93 4.47
N GLN A 274 -9.94 16.28 3.33
CA GLN A 274 -10.10 17.60 2.69
C GLN A 274 -11.56 17.93 2.39
N ILE A 275 -12.39 16.92 2.06
CA ILE A 275 -13.84 17.13 1.88
C ILE A 275 -14.49 17.52 3.21
N LEU A 276 -14.09 16.88 4.31
CA LEU A 276 -14.57 17.25 5.66
C LEU A 276 -14.14 18.67 6.03
N GLU A 277 -12.83 18.95 5.89
CA GLU A 277 -12.20 20.24 6.21
C GLU A 277 -12.88 21.40 5.46
N HIS A 278 -13.17 21.23 4.17
CA HIS A 278 -13.89 22.23 3.38
C HIS A 278 -15.28 22.60 3.95
N ASN A 279 -15.91 21.67 4.66
CA ASN A 279 -17.27 21.87 5.19
C ASN A 279 -17.32 22.22 6.69
N LEU A 280 -16.18 22.23 7.41
CA LEU A 280 -16.11 22.51 8.86
C LEU A 280 -16.79 23.84 9.22
N ALA A 281 -16.33 24.92 8.60
CA ALA A 281 -16.82 26.26 8.88
C ALA A 281 -18.33 26.41 8.59
N SER A 282 -18.83 25.76 7.55
CA SER A 282 -20.25 25.80 7.17
C SER A 282 -21.14 25.09 8.21
N ALA A 283 -20.71 23.94 8.71
CA ALA A 283 -21.44 23.18 9.74
C ALA A 283 -21.47 23.97 11.07
N VAL A 284 -20.34 24.51 11.49
CA VAL A 284 -20.27 25.36 12.71
C VAL A 284 -21.17 26.56 12.60
N LYS A 285 -21.15 27.25 11.44
CA LYS A 285 -22.00 28.43 11.22
C LYS A 285 -23.50 28.04 11.24
N ARG A 286 -23.90 26.95 10.60
CA ARG A 286 -25.30 26.46 10.65
C ARG A 286 -25.75 26.14 12.06
N ARG A 287 -24.91 25.47 12.86
CA ARG A 287 -25.19 25.15 14.27
C ARG A 287 -25.34 26.42 15.10
N ALA A 288 -24.45 27.40 14.93
CA ALA A 288 -24.51 28.68 15.63
C ALA A 288 -25.80 29.43 15.29
N LEU A 289 -26.14 29.53 14.00
CA LEU A 289 -27.38 30.21 13.55
C LEU A 289 -28.63 29.55 14.13
N ARG A 290 -28.69 28.19 14.15
CA ARG A 290 -29.84 27.49 14.77
C ARG A 290 -29.93 27.76 16.26
N LYS A 291 -28.81 27.81 17.01
CA LYS A 291 -28.80 28.15 18.42
C LYS A 291 -29.26 29.60 18.66
N MET A 292 -28.77 30.55 17.85
CA MET A 292 -29.20 31.94 17.93
C MET A 292 -30.69 32.10 17.64
N ALA A 293 -31.18 31.44 16.56
CA ALA A 293 -32.60 31.47 16.22
C ALA A 293 -33.47 30.89 17.33
N LYS A 294 -33.04 29.81 17.98
CA LYS A 294 -33.75 29.25 19.15
C LYS A 294 -33.81 30.24 20.32
N GLU A 295 -32.70 30.90 20.69
CA GLU A 295 -32.68 31.92 21.74
C GLU A 295 -33.60 33.10 21.38
N LEU A 296 -33.52 33.62 20.15
CA LEU A 296 -34.37 34.71 19.67
C LEU A 296 -35.86 34.37 19.61
N SER A 297 -36.18 33.09 19.50
CA SER A 297 -37.58 32.59 19.47
C SER A 297 -38.09 32.29 20.87
N ASP A 298 -37.29 32.40 21.92
CA ASP A 298 -37.77 32.20 23.26
C ASP A 298 -38.74 33.35 23.65
N PRO A 299 -39.98 33.06 24.07
CA PRO A 299 -40.93 34.09 24.51
C PRO A 299 -40.43 34.99 25.63
N ILE A 300 -39.44 34.54 26.38
CA ILE A 300 -38.85 35.31 27.50
C ILE A 300 -37.71 36.22 27.02
N PHE A 301 -37.22 36.06 25.79
CA PHE A 301 -36.10 36.82 25.23
C PHE A 301 -36.46 38.30 25.11
N ASP A 302 -35.73 39.14 25.84
CA ASP A 302 -35.83 40.58 25.74
C ASP A 302 -34.66 41.20 24.99
N LYS A 303 -34.89 41.72 23.80
CA LYS A 303 -33.91 42.41 22.96
C LYS A 303 -33.31 43.65 23.62
N SER A 304 -33.91 44.18 24.70
CA SER A 304 -33.41 45.29 25.51
C SER A 304 -32.56 44.81 26.70
N SER A 305 -32.64 43.53 27.04
CA SER A 305 -31.87 42.91 28.10
C SER A 305 -30.41 42.69 27.64
N ARG A 306 -29.48 43.26 28.40
CA ARG A 306 -28.05 43.05 28.16
C ARG A 306 -27.65 41.58 28.27
N ASP A 307 -28.23 40.85 29.20
CA ASP A 307 -27.89 39.46 29.46
C ASP A 307 -28.36 38.54 28.31
N ASP A 308 -29.54 38.83 27.73
CA ASP A 308 -30.05 38.08 26.59
C ASP A 308 -29.23 38.35 25.33
N LEU A 309 -28.83 39.62 25.12
CA LEU A 309 -27.90 39.94 24.02
C LEU A 309 -26.53 39.32 24.21
N LEU A 310 -26.02 39.25 25.43
CA LEU A 310 -24.74 38.55 25.73
C LEU A 310 -24.82 37.07 25.44
N ARG A 311 -25.97 36.40 25.69
CA ARG A 311 -26.16 34.99 25.31
C ARG A 311 -25.99 34.76 23.80
N ILE A 312 -26.60 35.62 23.00
CA ILE A 312 -26.44 35.56 21.52
C ILE A 312 -24.98 35.81 21.12
N PHE A 313 -24.35 36.84 21.71
CA PHE A 313 -22.94 37.17 21.44
C PHE A 313 -22.01 36.00 21.79
N MET A 314 -22.19 35.35 22.92
CA MET A 314 -21.41 34.18 23.34
C MET A 314 -21.56 33.00 22.43
N ILE A 315 -22.72 32.76 21.79
CA ILE A 315 -22.91 31.73 20.78
C ILE A 315 -22.02 32.02 19.58
N SER A 316 -21.98 33.29 19.13
CA SER A 316 -21.13 33.72 18.01
C SER A 316 -19.65 33.56 18.35
N GLU A 317 -19.22 34.07 19.47
CA GLU A 317 -17.83 34.03 19.94
C GLU A 317 -17.32 32.58 20.05
N ARG A 318 -18.06 31.70 20.72
CA ARG A 318 -17.72 30.28 20.84
C ARG A 318 -17.58 29.61 19.48
N SER A 319 -18.42 29.97 18.51
CA SER A 319 -18.35 29.38 17.16
C SER A 319 -17.08 29.81 16.41
N THR A 320 -16.57 31.03 16.70
CA THR A 320 -15.39 31.57 16.02
C THR A 320 -14.08 30.99 16.58
N HIS A 321 -14.06 30.63 17.87
CA HIS A 321 -12.86 30.13 18.57
C HIS A 321 -12.83 28.62 18.77
N MET A 322 -13.62 27.85 18.01
CA MET A 322 -13.61 26.40 18.10
C MET A 322 -12.32 25.79 17.57
N SER A 323 -11.76 24.82 18.32
CA SER A 323 -10.64 24.01 17.82
C SER A 323 -11.05 23.20 16.58
N GLU A 324 -10.07 22.83 15.74
CA GLU A 324 -10.34 22.03 14.54
C GLU A 324 -11.06 20.70 14.86
N VAL A 325 -10.66 20.03 15.95
CA VAL A 325 -11.31 18.80 16.40
C VAL A 325 -12.76 19.03 16.84
N ASP A 326 -13.06 20.17 17.51
CA ASP A 326 -14.44 20.50 17.88
C ASP A 326 -15.29 20.90 16.68
N GLN A 327 -14.69 21.54 15.67
CA GLN A 327 -15.36 21.78 14.40
C GLN A 327 -15.69 20.46 13.70
N LEU A 328 -14.75 19.49 13.70
CA LEU A 328 -14.98 18.17 13.13
C LEU A 328 -16.07 17.39 13.89
N ARG A 329 -16.08 17.44 15.23
CA ARG A 329 -17.19 16.89 16.04
C ARG A 329 -18.53 17.50 15.65
N THR A 330 -18.54 18.83 15.50
CA THR A 330 -19.73 19.56 15.06
C THR A 330 -20.18 19.13 13.66
N LEU A 331 -19.25 19.00 12.72
CA LEU A 331 -19.55 18.54 11.37
C LEU A 331 -20.19 17.15 11.36
N ILE A 332 -19.61 16.20 12.11
CA ILE A 332 -20.13 14.82 12.16
C ILE A 332 -21.51 14.79 12.83
N ASP A 333 -21.70 15.51 13.93
CA ASP A 333 -23.01 15.61 14.60
C ASP A 333 -24.11 16.20 13.71
N GLU A 334 -23.74 17.18 12.86
CA GLU A 334 -24.69 17.93 12.02
C GLU A 334 -25.03 17.23 10.71
N CYS A 335 -24.03 16.58 10.08
CA CYS A 335 -24.11 16.15 8.69
C CYS A 335 -24.15 14.62 8.53
N VAL A 336 -23.76 13.86 9.54
CA VAL A 336 -23.66 12.39 9.42
C VAL A 336 -24.85 11.75 10.13
N ARG A 337 -25.59 10.92 9.42
CA ARG A 337 -26.71 10.18 10.00
C ARG A 337 -26.22 9.20 11.07
N PRO A 338 -26.74 9.25 12.31
CA PRO A 338 -26.29 8.37 13.40
C PRO A 338 -26.40 6.87 13.03
N GLU A 339 -27.43 6.49 12.31
CA GLU A 339 -27.64 5.10 11.88
C GLU A 339 -26.60 4.64 10.87
N SER A 340 -26.19 5.51 9.92
CA SER A 340 -25.13 5.22 8.96
C SER A 340 -23.81 4.98 9.66
N LEU A 341 -23.51 5.81 10.67
CA LEU A 341 -22.29 5.70 11.46
C LEU A 341 -22.30 4.44 12.33
N ALA A 342 -23.40 4.16 13.02
CA ALA A 342 -23.55 2.95 13.84
C ALA A 342 -23.43 1.66 13.00
N ASN A 343 -24.11 1.63 11.85
CA ASN A 343 -24.06 0.49 10.92
C ASN A 343 -22.66 0.23 10.37
N PHE A 344 -21.83 1.25 10.18
CA PHE A 344 -20.44 1.08 9.75
C PHE A 344 -19.65 0.20 10.72
N PHE A 345 -19.82 0.39 12.02
CA PHE A 345 -19.09 -0.38 13.04
C PHE A 345 -19.72 -1.74 13.34
N THR A 346 -21.01 -1.93 13.08
CA THR A 346 -21.71 -3.19 13.37
C THR A 346 -21.72 -4.17 12.20
N ALA A 347 -21.71 -3.66 10.95
CA ALA A 347 -21.85 -4.47 9.73
C ALA A 347 -20.54 -4.97 9.13
N GLY A 348 -19.38 -4.68 9.73
CA GLY A 348 -18.07 -4.97 9.15
C GLY A 348 -17.14 -5.76 10.05
N ASP A 349 -16.16 -6.42 9.45
CA ASP A 349 -15.09 -7.16 10.11
C ASP A 349 -14.05 -6.24 10.79
N TYR A 350 -14.43 -5.02 11.16
CA TYR A 350 -13.50 -3.97 11.62
C TYR A 350 -13.32 -3.89 13.13
N VAL A 351 -13.98 -4.73 13.92
CA VAL A 351 -13.99 -4.65 15.39
C VAL A 351 -12.57 -4.66 15.99
N GLY A 352 -11.68 -5.51 15.47
CA GLY A 352 -10.29 -5.57 15.91
C GLY A 352 -9.49 -4.31 15.56
N HIS A 353 -9.76 -3.70 14.42
CA HIS A 353 -9.06 -2.51 13.92
C HIS A 353 -9.36 -1.26 14.78
N PHE A 354 -10.62 -1.05 15.14
CA PHE A 354 -11.04 0.13 15.91
C PHE A 354 -10.91 -0.05 17.42
N GLY A 355 -10.54 -1.24 17.88
CA GLY A 355 -10.33 -1.52 19.30
C GLY A 355 -9.02 -0.94 19.85
N LYS A 356 -8.82 -1.01 21.17
CA LYS A 356 -7.62 -0.51 21.87
C LYS A 356 -6.31 -1.16 21.40
N LYS A 357 -6.36 -2.38 20.87
CA LYS A 357 -5.24 -3.14 20.33
C LYS A 357 -5.23 -3.12 18.79
N GLY A 358 -5.87 -2.11 18.20
CA GLY A 358 -5.86 -1.94 16.74
C GLY A 358 -4.46 -1.67 16.20
N PRO A 359 -4.26 -1.87 14.88
CA PRO A 359 -2.94 -1.79 14.26
C PRO A 359 -2.38 -0.36 14.17
N ILE A 360 -3.21 0.67 14.38
CA ILE A 360 -2.78 2.08 14.32
C ILE A 360 -2.43 2.57 15.72
N VAL A 361 -1.14 2.78 15.95
CA VAL A 361 -0.63 3.17 17.26
C VAL A 361 -0.99 4.62 17.60
N GLY A 362 -1.31 4.87 18.87
CA GLY A 362 -1.53 6.24 19.39
C GLY A 362 -2.80 6.93 18.88
N VAL A 363 -3.74 6.22 18.25
CA VAL A 363 -5.07 6.75 17.90
C VAL A 363 -6.14 6.18 18.82
N GLU A 364 -7.23 6.92 19.01
CA GLU A 364 -8.32 6.55 19.89
C GLU A 364 -9.07 5.32 19.36
N ALA A 365 -9.39 4.41 20.29
CA ALA A 365 -10.32 3.32 20.00
C ALA A 365 -11.75 3.88 19.85
N VAL A 366 -12.55 3.22 19.01
CA VAL A 366 -13.97 3.55 18.85
C VAL A 366 -14.81 2.43 19.47
N ASN A 367 -15.61 2.77 20.45
CA ASN A 367 -16.56 1.86 21.08
C ASN A 367 -17.99 2.36 20.87
N PRO A 368 -18.76 1.78 19.94
CA PRO A 368 -20.14 2.17 19.69
C PRO A 368 -21.08 2.05 20.91
N SER A 369 -20.72 1.18 21.86
CA SER A 369 -21.50 0.96 23.09
C SER A 369 -21.09 1.87 24.26
N ASN A 370 -20.24 2.88 24.02
CA ASN A 370 -19.81 3.81 25.08
C ASN A 370 -20.94 4.79 25.40
N GLY A 371 -21.50 4.69 26.62
CA GLY A 371 -22.55 5.59 27.09
C GLY A 371 -22.08 6.98 27.55
N GLN A 372 -20.76 7.21 27.67
CA GLN A 372 -20.24 8.49 28.17
C GLN A 372 -19.83 9.45 27.05
N THR A 373 -19.37 8.94 25.93
CA THR A 373 -18.89 9.73 24.79
C THR A 373 -19.64 9.33 23.54
N SER A 374 -20.22 10.30 22.82
CA SER A 374 -20.96 10.03 21.59
C SER A 374 -20.05 9.37 20.55
N LEU A 375 -20.64 8.52 19.71
CA LEU A 375 -19.91 7.85 18.62
C LEU A 375 -19.29 8.90 17.66
N ALA A 376 -20.01 9.98 17.37
CA ALA A 376 -19.52 11.09 16.55
C ALA A 376 -18.24 11.72 17.15
N SER A 377 -18.21 11.94 18.47
CA SER A 377 -17.04 12.50 19.15
C SER A 377 -15.83 11.56 19.08
N GLN A 378 -16.03 10.25 19.35
CA GLN A 378 -14.96 9.26 19.26
C GLN A 378 -14.38 9.16 17.84
N VAL A 379 -15.24 9.21 16.83
CA VAL A 379 -14.83 9.17 15.42
C VAL A 379 -14.07 10.43 15.02
N ALA A 380 -14.52 11.61 15.48
CA ALA A 380 -13.82 12.87 15.23
C ALA A 380 -12.40 12.85 15.81
N ASP A 381 -12.26 12.41 17.07
CA ASP A 381 -10.95 12.32 17.73
C ASP A 381 -10.00 11.38 17.00
N ARG A 382 -10.48 10.22 16.58
CA ARG A 382 -9.71 9.26 15.81
C ARG A 382 -9.26 9.82 14.45
N VAL A 383 -10.19 10.34 13.67
CA VAL A 383 -9.94 10.89 12.34
C VAL A 383 -8.96 12.05 12.39
N TYR A 384 -9.15 12.97 13.35
CA TYR A 384 -8.26 14.11 13.57
C TYR A 384 -6.84 13.66 13.94
N LYS A 385 -6.71 12.66 14.81
CA LYS A 385 -5.41 12.15 15.26
C LYS A 385 -4.65 11.45 14.13
N ILE A 386 -5.33 10.66 13.29
CA ILE A 386 -4.73 10.06 12.10
C ILE A 386 -4.25 11.14 11.13
N ARG A 387 -5.08 12.15 10.84
CA ARG A 387 -4.70 13.29 10.00
C ARG A 387 -3.44 13.96 10.50
N ASN A 388 -3.37 14.22 11.80
CA ASN A 388 -2.19 14.87 12.39
C ASN A 388 -0.94 14.01 12.28
N ARG A 389 -1.03 12.70 12.45
CA ARG A 389 0.11 11.78 12.26
C ARG A 389 0.58 11.70 10.80
N ILE A 390 -0.30 11.92 9.83
CA ILE A 390 0.07 11.94 8.41
C ILE A 390 0.70 13.29 8.04
N VAL A 391 0.13 14.41 8.50
CA VAL A 391 0.53 15.77 8.10
C VAL A 391 1.74 16.26 8.89
N HIS A 392 1.78 15.99 10.19
CA HIS A 392 2.80 16.49 11.09
C HIS A 392 3.87 15.42 11.36
N ALA A 393 4.78 15.23 10.42
CA ALA A 393 5.98 14.39 10.58
C ALA A 393 7.04 15.09 11.45
N LYS A 394 6.63 15.74 12.57
CA LYS A 394 7.58 16.40 13.48
C LYS A 394 8.09 15.39 14.48
N ASP A 395 9.40 15.25 14.51
CA ASP A 395 10.16 14.57 15.56
C ASP A 395 10.21 15.49 16.80
N ASP A 396 9.02 15.86 17.32
CA ASP A 396 8.89 16.74 18.50
C ASP A 396 8.52 15.86 19.70
N PRO A 397 9.37 15.83 20.75
CA PRO A 397 9.11 15.06 21.97
C PRO A 397 7.77 15.41 22.66
N ARG A 398 7.20 16.59 22.38
CA ARG A 398 5.88 16.99 22.89
C ARG A 398 4.71 16.24 22.24
N PHE A 399 4.93 15.62 21.06
CA PHE A 399 3.98 14.75 20.39
C PHE A 399 4.41 13.28 20.49
N GLY A 400 5.29 12.94 21.42
CA GLY A 400 6.10 11.74 21.56
C GLY A 400 5.39 10.42 21.85
N GLU A 401 4.07 10.31 21.65
CA GLU A 401 3.37 9.05 21.89
C GLU A 401 3.26 8.15 20.65
N ALA A 402 3.44 8.69 19.44
CA ALA A 402 3.41 7.87 18.24
C ALA A 402 4.26 8.48 17.11
N PRO A 403 5.09 7.70 16.42
CA PRO A 403 5.89 8.17 15.29
C PRO A 403 5.00 8.65 14.13
N PRO A 404 5.54 9.46 13.18
CA PRO A 404 4.83 9.82 11.96
C PRO A 404 4.33 8.58 11.22
N LEU A 405 3.16 8.67 10.62
CA LEU A 405 2.61 7.60 9.80
C LEU A 405 3.22 7.69 8.40
N LEU A 406 4.23 6.85 8.16
CA LEU A 406 4.95 6.84 6.88
C LEU A 406 4.10 6.20 5.77
N PRO A 407 4.18 6.72 4.52
CA PRO A 407 3.40 6.21 3.39
C PRO A 407 3.55 4.71 3.12
N ASP A 408 4.73 4.16 3.37
CA ASP A 408 5.10 2.77 3.07
C ASP A 408 5.30 1.93 4.34
N GLY A 409 4.70 2.32 5.47
CA GLY A 409 4.76 1.58 6.73
C GLY A 409 3.63 0.57 6.90
N PRO A 410 3.78 -0.43 7.79
CA PRO A 410 2.71 -1.39 8.11
C PRO A 410 1.43 -0.73 8.60
N GLU A 411 1.54 0.40 9.31
CA GLU A 411 0.39 1.18 9.74
C GLU A 411 -0.34 1.84 8.57
N ALA A 412 0.38 2.31 7.53
CA ALA A 412 -0.22 2.86 6.33
C ALA A 412 -1.06 1.81 5.60
N ASP A 413 -0.55 0.59 5.49
CA ASP A 413 -1.29 -0.52 4.90
C ASP A 413 -2.53 -0.89 5.72
N ALA A 414 -2.44 -0.74 7.04
CA ALA A 414 -3.54 -1.00 7.96
C ALA A 414 -4.60 0.11 7.99
N LEU A 415 -4.36 1.29 7.41
CA LEU A 415 -5.32 2.43 7.40
C LEU A 415 -6.61 2.16 6.65
N TRP A 416 -6.73 1.04 5.97
CA TRP A 416 -7.83 0.81 5.06
C TRP A 416 -9.23 0.97 5.68
N PRO A 417 -9.54 0.44 6.87
CA PRO A 417 -10.82 0.67 7.52
C PRO A 417 -11.06 2.16 7.88
N ASP A 418 -10.00 2.89 8.23
CA ASP A 418 -10.08 4.33 8.50
C ASP A 418 -10.33 5.14 7.22
N ILE A 419 -9.79 4.73 6.07
CA ILE A 419 -10.11 5.32 4.76
C ILE A 419 -11.59 5.09 4.42
N MET A 420 -12.12 3.90 4.70
CA MET A 420 -13.54 3.61 4.48
C MET A 420 -14.44 4.43 5.41
N LEU A 421 -14.02 4.66 6.66
CA LEU A 421 -14.69 5.56 7.58
C LEU A 421 -14.67 7.01 7.05
N ALA A 422 -13.51 7.52 6.67
CA ALA A 422 -13.38 8.86 6.10
C ALA A 422 -14.21 9.03 4.82
N ARG A 423 -14.26 8.00 3.96
CA ARG A 423 -15.11 7.97 2.78
C ARG A 423 -16.60 8.02 3.14
N LEU A 424 -17.03 7.26 4.16
CA LEU A 424 -18.42 7.33 4.66
C LEU A 424 -18.76 8.74 5.11
N LEU A 425 -17.91 9.35 5.97
CA LEU A 425 -18.11 10.71 6.46
C LEU A 425 -18.18 11.72 5.30
N ALA A 426 -17.25 11.64 4.36
CA ALA A 426 -17.27 12.50 3.17
C ALA A 426 -18.53 12.33 2.33
N THR A 427 -19.04 11.11 2.19
CA THR A 427 -20.32 10.84 1.49
C THR A 427 -21.48 11.51 2.20
N GLU A 428 -21.59 11.35 3.52
CA GLU A 428 -22.69 11.95 4.30
C GLU A 428 -22.65 13.48 4.27
N VAL A 429 -21.44 14.07 4.38
CA VAL A 429 -21.23 15.52 4.31
C VAL A 429 -21.60 16.10 2.93
N ILE A 430 -21.25 15.39 1.85
CA ILE A 430 -21.65 15.81 0.49
C ILE A 430 -23.18 15.76 0.33
N LEU A 431 -23.81 14.72 0.85
CA LEU A 431 -25.29 14.57 0.78
C LEU A 431 -26.00 15.65 1.60
N ASP A 432 -25.51 15.94 2.80
CA ASP A 432 -26.08 17.01 3.65
C ASP A 432 -25.94 18.39 3.00
N GLY A 433 -24.81 18.67 2.35
CA GLY A 433 -24.57 19.92 1.62
C GLY A 433 -25.54 20.14 0.44
N HIS A 434 -26.13 19.06 -0.10
CA HIS A 434 -27.18 19.15 -1.12
C HIS A 434 -28.55 19.45 -0.52
N ALA A 435 -28.89 18.83 0.63
CA ALA A 435 -30.19 19.01 1.27
C ALA A 435 -30.40 20.44 1.82
N GLY A 436 -29.33 21.21 1.98
CA GLY A 436 -29.34 22.59 2.50
C GLY A 436 -29.42 23.69 1.42
N MET A 437 -29.49 23.34 0.15
CA MET A 437 -29.74 24.27 -0.97
C MET A 437 -31.19 24.21 -1.40
#